data_e9a2cf69e4a26c25f26c238e8377bdc7
#
_entry.id   e9a2cf69e4a26c25f26c238e8377bdc7
#
_cell.length_a   1.000
_cell.length_b   1.000
_cell.length_c   1.000
_cell.angle_alpha   90.00
_cell.angle_beta   90.00
_cell.angle_gamma   90.00
#
_symmetry.space_group_name_H-M   'P 1'
#
loop_
_entity.id
_entity.type
_entity.pdbx_description
1 polymer ?
#
loop_
_entity_poly.entity_id
_entity_poly.type
_entity_poly.pdbx_seq_one_letter_code
_entity_poly.pdbx_strand_id
1 'polypeptide(L)'
;MFFKKRVEQRKNEMLEMIKALLLTNATVVSFDYNEKVFGNIVLKLEIGKDTHTFITDRGEIYHNGKMLCDSSYHYTEKEDTFSKLLQLIKQELKL
;
A
#
# COMPACT_ATOMS: atom_id res chain seq x y z
N MET A 1 -6.27 -7.68 -23.16
CA MET A 1 -6.32 -9.10 -22.99
C MET A 1 -6.49 -9.46 -21.53
N PHE A 2 -6.78 -10.71 -21.25
CA PHE A 2 -7.14 -11.12 -19.89
C PHE A 2 -6.18 -10.68 -18.81
N PHE A 3 -4.87 -10.83 -19.06
CA PHE A 3 -3.86 -10.50 -18.06
C PHE A 3 -3.88 -9.02 -17.68
N LYS A 4 -3.95 -8.13 -18.68
CA LYS A 4 -3.98 -6.68 -18.42
C LYS A 4 -5.25 -6.27 -17.67
N LYS A 5 -6.40 -6.85 -18.02
CA LYS A 5 -7.66 -6.58 -17.33
C LYS A 5 -7.61 -7.02 -15.87
N ARG A 6 -6.99 -8.16 -15.59
CA ARG A 6 -6.86 -8.66 -14.23
C ARG A 6 -5.97 -7.75 -13.38
N VAL A 7 -4.87 -7.27 -13.95
CA VAL A 7 -3.95 -6.36 -13.24
C VAL A 7 -4.65 -5.04 -12.95
N GLU A 8 -5.34 -4.46 -13.93
CA GLU A 8 -6.08 -3.21 -13.75
C GLU A 8 -7.20 -3.38 -12.72
N GLN A 9 -7.94 -4.47 -12.79
CA GLN A 9 -9.00 -4.76 -11.83
C GLN A 9 -8.43 -4.87 -10.42
N ARG A 10 -7.34 -5.61 -10.24
CA ARG A 10 -6.70 -5.76 -8.94
C ARG A 10 -6.20 -4.41 -8.40
N LYS A 11 -5.57 -3.63 -9.27
CA LYS A 11 -5.11 -2.28 -8.90
C LYS A 11 -6.27 -1.42 -8.42
N ASN A 12 -7.39 -1.44 -9.16
CA ASN A 12 -8.56 -0.66 -8.80
C ASN A 12 -9.19 -1.13 -7.49
N GLU A 13 -9.26 -2.43 -7.27
CA GLU A 13 -9.75 -2.99 -6.02
C GLU A 13 -8.90 -2.57 -4.82
N MET A 14 -7.57 -2.64 -4.98
CA MET A 14 -6.63 -2.20 -3.95
C MET A 14 -6.82 -0.71 -3.63
N LEU A 15 -6.94 0.11 -4.67
CA LEU A 15 -7.14 1.54 -4.52
C LEU A 15 -8.45 1.86 -3.79
N GLU A 16 -9.53 1.14 -4.12
CA GLU A 16 -10.81 1.32 -3.44
C GLU A 16 -10.72 0.94 -1.96
N MET A 17 -9.96 -0.12 -1.64
CA MET A 17 -9.75 -0.51 -0.24
C MET A 17 -8.96 0.55 0.52
N ILE A 18 -7.96 1.15 -0.12
CA ILE A 18 -7.18 2.22 0.47
C ILE A 18 -8.08 3.43 0.74
N LYS A 19 -8.87 3.83 -0.25
CA LYS A 19 -9.80 4.96 -0.11
C LYS A 19 -10.83 4.73 1.00
N ALA A 20 -11.35 3.51 1.09
CA ALA A 20 -12.29 3.14 2.13
C ALA A 20 -11.67 3.24 3.52
N LEU A 21 -10.39 2.87 3.65
CA LEU A 21 -9.66 2.98 4.90
C LEU A 21 -9.45 4.44 5.29
N LEU A 22 -9.07 5.27 4.32
CA LEU A 22 -8.71 6.68 4.57
C LEU A 22 -9.92 7.56 4.84
N LEU A 23 -11.05 7.26 4.21
CA LEU A 23 -12.27 8.09 4.25
C LEU A 23 -11.92 9.51 3.81
N THR A 24 -12.18 10.52 4.67
CA THR A 24 -11.87 11.92 4.40
C THR A 24 -10.60 12.39 5.12
N ASN A 25 -9.90 11.48 5.80
CA ASN A 25 -8.72 11.84 6.60
C ASN A 25 -7.49 12.14 5.76
N ALA A 26 -7.41 11.56 4.57
CA ALA A 26 -6.27 11.74 3.68
C ALA A 26 -6.72 11.66 2.23
N THR A 27 -5.93 12.28 1.34
CA THR A 27 -6.16 12.25 -0.09
C THR A 27 -5.09 11.38 -0.77
N VAL A 28 -5.51 10.51 -1.68
CA VAL A 28 -4.56 9.72 -2.48
C VAL A 28 -4.03 10.63 -3.61
N VAL A 29 -2.74 10.93 -3.56
CA VAL A 29 -2.07 11.71 -4.59
C VAL A 29 -1.70 10.81 -5.78
N SER A 30 -1.13 9.64 -5.49
CA SER A 30 -0.80 8.67 -6.53
C SER A 30 -0.73 7.26 -5.94
N PHE A 31 -1.02 6.28 -6.79
CA PHE A 31 -0.96 4.87 -6.43
C PHE A 31 -0.44 4.07 -7.61
N ASP A 32 0.74 3.49 -7.46
CA ASP A 32 1.36 2.63 -8.46
C ASP A 32 1.48 1.22 -7.92
N TYR A 33 1.04 0.26 -8.73
CA TYR A 33 1.15 -1.17 -8.43
C TYR A 33 1.88 -1.85 -9.58
N ASN A 34 3.06 -2.40 -9.33
CA ASN A 34 3.87 -3.04 -10.36
C ASN A 34 3.82 -4.56 -10.23
N GLU A 35 2.89 -5.17 -10.98
CA GLU A 35 2.72 -6.63 -10.98
C GLU A 35 3.98 -7.38 -11.40
N LYS A 36 4.76 -6.80 -12.32
CA LYS A 36 5.96 -7.46 -12.88
C LYS A 36 7.16 -7.39 -11.94
N VAL A 37 7.12 -6.51 -10.95
CA VAL A 37 8.21 -6.34 -9.98
C VAL A 37 7.65 -6.66 -8.60
N PHE A 38 7.42 -7.93 -8.35
CA PHE A 38 6.98 -8.47 -7.06
C PHE A 38 5.69 -7.87 -6.51
N GLY A 39 4.86 -7.24 -7.38
CA GLY A 39 3.67 -6.55 -6.91
C GLY A 39 3.99 -5.35 -6.04
N ASN A 40 5.13 -4.70 -6.25
CA ASN A 40 5.56 -3.56 -5.44
C ASN A 40 4.60 -2.39 -5.59
N ILE A 41 4.40 -1.66 -4.49
CA ILE A 41 3.46 -0.55 -4.41
C ILE A 41 4.21 0.72 -4.05
N VAL A 42 3.82 1.83 -4.69
CA VAL A 42 4.22 3.18 -4.27
C VAL A 42 2.93 3.97 -4.11
N LEU A 43 2.62 4.33 -2.86
CA LEU A 43 1.41 5.05 -2.51
C LEU A 43 1.80 6.39 -1.90
N LYS A 44 1.30 7.48 -2.49
CA LYS A 44 1.51 8.82 -1.94
C LYS A 44 0.18 9.37 -1.45
N LEU A 45 0.17 9.79 -0.20
CA LEU A 45 -0.99 10.37 0.47
C LEU A 45 -0.67 11.78 0.93
N GLU A 46 -1.73 12.59 1.06
CA GLU A 46 -1.60 13.95 1.56
C GLU A 46 -2.59 14.16 2.70
N ILE A 47 -2.09 14.63 3.84
CA ILE A 47 -2.90 15.00 4.99
C ILE A 47 -2.56 16.43 5.34
N GLY A 48 -3.49 17.36 5.10
CA GLY A 48 -3.21 18.78 5.24
C GLY A 48 -2.07 19.17 4.30
N LYS A 49 -0.94 19.62 4.85
CA LYS A 49 0.25 19.99 4.06
C LYS A 49 1.31 18.88 4.05
N ASP A 50 1.09 17.79 4.77
CA ASP A 50 2.07 16.74 4.91
C ASP A 50 1.87 15.66 3.86
N THR A 51 2.98 15.21 3.26
CA THR A 51 2.97 14.11 2.29
C THR A 51 3.50 12.86 2.98
N HIS A 52 2.76 11.75 2.79
CA HIS A 52 3.13 10.45 3.32
C HIS A 52 3.32 9.48 2.16
N THR A 53 4.53 8.94 2.03
CA THR A 53 4.85 7.98 0.99
C THR A 53 5.03 6.60 1.62
N PHE A 54 4.19 5.66 1.20
CA PHE A 54 4.29 4.25 1.60
C PHE A 54 4.81 3.46 0.41
N ILE A 55 5.85 2.68 0.63
CA ILE A 55 6.46 1.87 -0.41
C ILE A 55 6.52 0.43 0.07
N THR A 56 6.13 -0.51 -0.80
CA THR A 56 6.40 -1.92 -0.56
C THR A 56 7.47 -2.38 -1.55
N ASP A 57 8.44 -3.14 -1.06
CA ASP A 57 9.52 -3.68 -1.88
C ASP A 57 9.82 -5.10 -1.41
N ARG A 58 9.41 -6.08 -2.22
CA ARG A 58 9.65 -7.51 -1.94
C ARG A 58 9.18 -7.93 -0.55
N GLY A 59 8.03 -7.40 -0.12
CA GLY A 59 7.46 -7.70 1.18
C GLY A 59 7.89 -6.75 2.30
N GLU A 60 8.93 -5.96 2.08
CA GLU A 60 9.31 -4.90 3.00
C GLU A 60 8.36 -3.71 2.83
N ILE A 61 8.06 -3.01 3.93
CA ILE A 61 7.14 -1.86 3.90
C ILE A 61 7.81 -0.67 4.56
N TYR A 62 7.75 0.47 3.87
CA TYR A 62 8.39 1.72 4.30
C TYR A 62 7.37 2.84 4.36
N HIS A 63 7.58 3.77 5.29
CA HIS A 63 6.82 5.02 5.40
C HIS A 63 7.82 6.16 5.48
N ASN A 64 7.81 7.02 4.45
CA ASN A 64 8.72 8.16 4.33
C ASN A 64 10.18 7.74 4.52
N GLY A 65 10.55 6.60 3.92
CA GLY A 65 11.91 6.08 3.97
C GLY A 65 12.26 5.25 5.20
N LYS A 66 11.38 5.18 6.18
CA LYS A 66 11.61 4.37 7.38
C LYS A 66 11.00 2.99 7.20
N MET A 67 11.79 1.94 7.43
CA MET A 67 11.29 0.58 7.37
C MET A 67 10.35 0.30 8.54
N LEU A 68 9.10 -0.06 8.25
CA LEU A 68 8.11 -0.43 9.25
C LEU A 68 8.06 -1.93 9.47
N CYS A 69 8.34 -2.69 8.42
CA CYS A 69 8.19 -4.13 8.44
C CYS A 69 9.15 -4.75 7.44
N ASP A 70 9.88 -5.77 7.86
CA ASP A 70 10.69 -6.54 6.92
C ASP A 70 9.87 -7.72 6.38
N SER A 71 10.42 -8.47 5.43
CA SER A 71 9.68 -9.54 4.76
C SER A 71 9.44 -10.77 5.63
N SER A 72 10.01 -10.84 6.82
CA SER A 72 9.89 -12.02 7.68
C SER A 72 8.47 -12.26 8.20
N TYR A 73 7.65 -11.22 8.25
CA TYR A 73 6.27 -11.37 8.72
C TYR A 73 5.44 -12.34 7.87
N HIS A 74 5.79 -12.51 6.60
CA HIS A 74 5.11 -13.47 5.73
C HIS A 74 5.23 -14.90 6.27
N TYR A 75 6.34 -15.20 6.92
CA TYR A 75 6.59 -16.53 7.46
C TYR A 75 5.96 -16.74 8.82
N THR A 76 5.84 -15.69 9.61
CA THR A 76 5.33 -15.77 10.99
C THR A 76 3.82 -15.58 11.05
N GLU A 77 3.28 -14.62 10.32
CA GLU A 77 1.86 -14.24 10.39
C GLU A 77 1.05 -14.73 9.20
N LYS A 78 1.71 -15.24 8.16
CA LYS A 78 1.06 -15.74 6.93
C LYS A 78 0.15 -14.70 6.28
N GLU A 79 0.52 -13.44 6.36
CA GLU A 79 -0.26 -12.32 5.85
C GLU A 79 0.38 -11.78 4.57
N ASP A 80 -0.44 -11.38 3.58
CA ASP A 80 0.12 -10.81 2.37
C ASP A 80 0.56 -9.36 2.58
N THR A 81 1.38 -8.87 1.65
CA THR A 81 1.98 -7.53 1.76
C THR A 81 0.92 -6.43 1.77
N PHE A 82 -0.11 -6.56 0.95
CA PHE A 82 -1.13 -5.51 0.85
C PHE A 82 -1.95 -5.40 2.15
N SER A 83 -2.35 -6.54 2.72
CA SER A 83 -3.08 -6.54 3.99
C SER A 83 -2.26 -5.91 5.10
N LYS A 84 -0.96 -6.24 5.15
CA LYS A 84 -0.06 -5.64 6.12
C LYS A 84 0.11 -4.14 5.89
N LEU A 85 0.19 -3.72 4.62
CA LEU A 85 0.27 -2.30 4.27
C LEU A 85 -0.94 -1.54 4.80
N LEU A 86 -2.15 -2.04 4.60
CA LEU A 86 -3.37 -1.40 5.10
C LEU A 86 -3.32 -1.24 6.61
N GLN A 87 -2.89 -2.29 7.31
CA GLN A 87 -2.78 -2.26 8.76
C GLN A 87 -1.79 -1.19 9.22
N LEU A 88 -0.63 -1.10 8.55
CA LEU A 88 0.41 -0.14 8.91
C LEU A 88 0.01 1.30 8.58
N ILE A 89 -0.70 1.50 7.47
CA ILE A 89 -1.26 2.83 7.15
C ILE A 89 -2.16 3.30 8.29
N LYS A 90 -3.03 2.42 8.75
CA LYS A 90 -3.94 2.73 9.85
C LYS A 90 -3.18 3.10 11.12
N GLN A 91 -2.14 2.34 11.44
CA GLN A 91 -1.32 2.60 12.63
C GLN A 91 -0.54 3.90 12.51
N GLU A 92 0.15 4.10 11.38
CA GLU A 92 1.02 5.26 11.18
C GLU A 92 0.25 6.57 11.11
N LEU A 93 -0.93 6.55 10.51
CA LEU A 93 -1.78 7.73 10.39
C LEU A 93 -2.79 7.87 11.53
N LYS A 94 -2.81 6.92 12.45
CA LYS A 94 -3.69 6.92 13.63
C LYS A 94 -5.15 7.02 13.25
N LEU A 95 -5.55 6.20 12.30
CA LEU A 95 -6.93 6.16 11.82
C LEU A 95 -7.81 5.22 12.64
#